data_d81cc246a4bbb3d461d4317b07565354
#
_entry.id   d81cc246a4bbb3d461d4317b07565354
#
_cell.length_a   1.000
_cell.length_b   1.000
_cell.length_c   1.000
_cell.angle_alpha   90.00
_cell.angle_beta   90.00
_cell.angle_gamma   90.00
#
_symmetry.space_group_name_H-M   'P 1'
#
loop_
_entity.id
_entity.type
_entity.pdbx_description
1 polymer ?
#
loop_
_entity_poly.entity_id
_entity_poly.type
_entity_poly.pdbx_seq_one_letter_code
_entity_poly.pdbx_strand_id
1 'polypeptide(L)'
;INNNKSKKGMVMMEINKFIDHTILKATATKEDVKKLCDEAKEYGFYSVCVNGANVEYAFSQVKDSDVKVAAVVGFPLGAMATDVKVFEAKKAIEDGALEIDMVINIGALKDKDYDLVENEIRKIKEAIGSNVLKVIIETCYLTDEEKVKACELSVNAKADFVKTSTGFGTGGATFEDVELMKKTVGDKAEVKASGGVKDLETAKKYIELGATRLGTSSGIAIVTGLESEKAGY
;
A
#
# COMPACT_ATOMS: atom_id res chain seq x y z
N ILE A 1 38.71 9.61 -2.64
CA ILE A 1 37.53 10.38 -3.16
C ILE A 1 36.47 9.44 -3.81
N ASN A 2 36.75 8.12 -3.92
CA ASN A 2 35.86 7.19 -4.68
C ASN A 2 34.85 6.38 -3.84
N ASN A 3 34.90 6.45 -2.49
CA ASN A 3 34.02 5.61 -1.67
C ASN A 3 32.61 6.20 -1.38
N ASN A 4 32.40 7.51 -1.62
CA ASN A 4 31.10 8.13 -1.35
C ASN A 4 30.07 7.95 -2.50
N LYS A 5 30.55 7.79 -3.75
CA LYS A 5 29.65 7.56 -4.88
C LYS A 5 29.06 6.14 -4.88
N SER A 6 29.85 5.13 -4.46
CA SER A 6 29.38 3.74 -4.40
C SER A 6 28.36 3.51 -3.27
N LYS A 7 28.54 4.16 -2.09
CA LYS A 7 27.59 4.08 -0.99
C LYS A 7 26.25 4.77 -1.31
N LYS A 8 26.30 5.94 -1.99
CA LYS A 8 25.08 6.67 -2.38
C LYS A 8 24.27 5.91 -3.44
N GLY A 9 24.95 5.27 -4.40
CA GLY A 9 24.30 4.44 -5.41
C GLY A 9 23.69 3.15 -4.84
N MET A 10 24.35 2.52 -3.86
CA MET A 10 23.85 1.29 -3.23
C MET A 10 22.62 1.56 -2.34
N VAL A 11 22.61 2.66 -1.59
CA VAL A 11 21.43 3.08 -0.79
C VAL A 11 20.24 3.46 -1.68
N MET A 12 20.48 4.03 -2.86
CA MET A 12 19.41 4.33 -3.81
C MET A 12 18.85 3.08 -4.48
N MET A 13 19.66 2.04 -4.71
CA MET A 13 19.16 0.76 -5.26
C MET A 13 18.30 -0.01 -4.26
N GLU A 14 18.51 0.16 -2.97
CA GLU A 14 17.70 -0.50 -1.94
C GLU A 14 16.33 0.14 -1.78
N ILE A 15 16.19 1.46 -1.88
CA ILE A 15 14.93 2.16 -1.62
C ILE A 15 13.85 1.85 -2.67
N ASN A 16 14.23 1.53 -3.91
CA ASN A 16 13.29 1.15 -4.97
C ASN A 16 12.51 -0.13 -4.61
N LYS A 17 13.09 -1.03 -3.82
CA LYS A 17 12.43 -2.25 -3.36
C LYS A 17 11.39 -2.02 -2.26
N PHE A 18 11.30 -0.82 -1.73
CA PHE A 18 10.24 -0.41 -0.82
C PHE A 18 9.03 0.22 -1.53
N ILE A 19 9.10 0.46 -2.85
CA ILE A 19 8.10 1.25 -3.57
C ILE A 19 7.04 0.36 -4.22
N ASP A 20 5.77 0.62 -3.86
CA ASP A 20 4.59 0.24 -4.63
C ASP A 20 4.22 1.46 -5.50
N HIS A 21 4.60 1.42 -6.79
CA HIS A 21 4.33 2.50 -7.73
C HIS A 21 2.84 2.52 -8.08
N THR A 22 2.15 3.64 -7.81
CA THR A 22 0.70 3.63 -7.62
C THR A 22 -0.02 4.57 -8.59
N ILE A 23 -1.09 4.07 -9.23
CA ILE A 23 -2.07 4.87 -9.96
C ILE A 23 -3.50 4.39 -9.65
N LEU A 24 -4.30 5.26 -8.99
CA LEU A 24 -5.64 4.93 -8.51
C LEU A 24 -6.71 5.95 -8.93
N LYS A 25 -6.32 6.99 -9.70
CA LYS A 25 -7.28 7.99 -10.20
C LYS A 25 -8.36 7.32 -11.06
N ALA A 26 -9.61 7.77 -10.92
CA ALA A 26 -10.75 7.22 -11.66
C ALA A 26 -10.60 7.36 -13.20
N THR A 27 -9.78 8.30 -13.64
CA THR A 27 -9.51 8.60 -15.06
C THR A 27 -8.30 7.86 -15.62
N ALA A 28 -7.68 6.91 -14.87
CA ALA A 28 -6.52 6.17 -15.33
C ALA A 28 -6.85 5.34 -16.58
N THR A 29 -6.15 5.61 -17.66
CA THR A 29 -6.26 4.89 -18.93
C THR A 29 -5.32 3.68 -18.99
N LYS A 30 -5.51 2.82 -19.98
CA LYS A 30 -4.55 1.72 -20.23
C LYS A 30 -3.14 2.23 -20.55
N GLU A 31 -3.02 3.38 -21.19
CA GLU A 31 -1.73 4.01 -21.45
C GLU A 31 -1.05 4.47 -20.17
N ASP A 32 -1.80 5.08 -19.25
CA ASP A 32 -1.28 5.45 -17.92
C ASP A 32 -0.80 4.21 -17.14
N VAL A 33 -1.58 3.11 -17.16
CA VAL A 33 -1.20 1.86 -16.50
C VAL A 33 0.03 1.22 -17.16
N LYS A 34 0.11 1.25 -18.49
CA LYS A 34 1.30 0.78 -19.21
C LYS A 34 2.55 1.57 -18.82
N LYS A 35 2.43 2.91 -18.80
CA LYS A 35 3.52 3.79 -18.36
C LYS A 35 3.98 3.46 -16.95
N LEU A 36 3.04 3.29 -16.00
CA LEU A 36 3.32 2.88 -14.63
C LEU A 36 4.13 1.56 -14.58
N CYS A 37 3.72 0.59 -15.37
CA CYS A 37 4.39 -0.72 -15.44
C CYS A 37 5.80 -0.63 -16.05
N ASP A 38 5.97 0.18 -17.11
CA ASP A 38 7.28 0.39 -17.74
C ASP A 38 8.23 1.10 -16.77
N GLU A 39 7.77 2.14 -16.08
CA GLU A 39 8.52 2.83 -15.03
C GLU A 39 8.93 1.86 -13.90
N ALA A 40 8.01 1.03 -13.44
CA ALA A 40 8.31 0.06 -12.39
C ALA A 40 9.37 -0.96 -12.78
N LYS A 41 9.36 -1.42 -14.04
CA LYS A 41 10.41 -2.29 -14.60
C LYS A 41 11.75 -1.58 -14.72
N GLU A 42 11.75 -0.34 -15.26
CA GLU A 42 12.96 0.45 -15.48
C GLU A 42 13.68 0.78 -14.17
N TYR A 43 12.93 1.21 -13.15
CA TYR A 43 13.50 1.59 -11.86
C TYR A 43 13.56 0.44 -10.85
N GLY A 44 13.08 -0.75 -11.21
CA GLY A 44 13.11 -1.95 -10.40
C GLY A 44 12.27 -1.84 -9.13
N PHE A 45 11.09 -1.17 -9.19
CA PHE A 45 10.20 -1.07 -8.05
C PHE A 45 9.66 -2.44 -7.62
N TYR A 46 9.18 -2.53 -6.38
CA TYR A 46 8.67 -3.78 -5.84
C TYR A 46 7.37 -4.22 -6.50
N SER A 47 6.43 -3.28 -6.64
CA SER A 47 5.14 -3.55 -7.26
C SER A 47 4.58 -2.32 -7.99
N VAL A 48 3.55 -2.58 -8.82
CA VAL A 48 2.58 -1.58 -9.25
C VAL A 48 1.28 -1.77 -8.47
N CYS A 49 0.62 -0.68 -8.07
CA CYS A 49 -0.63 -0.71 -7.34
C CYS A 49 -1.73 -0.04 -8.16
N VAL A 50 -2.82 -0.78 -8.45
CA VAL A 50 -3.89 -0.37 -9.36
C VAL A 50 -5.28 -0.71 -8.82
N ASN A 51 -6.32 -0.10 -9.40
CA ASN A 51 -7.70 -0.51 -9.18
C ASN A 51 -8.00 -1.89 -9.81
N GLY A 52 -8.96 -2.63 -9.27
CA GLY A 52 -9.30 -4.00 -9.67
C GLY A 52 -9.51 -4.18 -11.18
N ALA A 53 -10.18 -3.23 -11.84
CA ALA A 53 -10.41 -3.27 -13.30
C ALA A 53 -9.13 -3.23 -14.16
N ASN A 54 -7.99 -2.82 -13.58
CA ASN A 54 -6.71 -2.71 -14.28
C ASN A 54 -5.73 -3.85 -13.97
N VAL A 55 -6.09 -4.79 -13.09
CA VAL A 55 -5.17 -5.85 -12.61
C VAL A 55 -4.71 -6.75 -13.73
N GLU A 56 -5.62 -7.32 -14.51
CA GLU A 56 -5.29 -8.22 -15.63
C GLU A 56 -4.38 -7.54 -16.65
N TYR A 57 -4.69 -6.27 -16.97
CA TYR A 57 -3.85 -5.51 -17.90
C TYR A 57 -2.47 -5.21 -17.31
N ALA A 58 -2.39 -4.75 -16.06
CA ALA A 58 -1.11 -4.50 -15.39
C ALA A 58 -0.27 -5.78 -15.30
N PHE A 59 -0.90 -6.91 -14.92
CA PHE A 59 -0.22 -8.21 -14.90
C PHE A 59 0.35 -8.58 -16.27
N SER A 60 -0.41 -8.40 -17.34
CA SER A 60 0.08 -8.68 -18.70
C SER A 60 1.33 -7.87 -19.09
N GLN A 61 1.52 -6.67 -18.49
CA GLN A 61 2.66 -5.80 -18.76
C GLN A 61 3.91 -6.12 -17.92
N VAL A 62 3.75 -6.80 -16.76
CA VAL A 62 4.85 -7.05 -15.82
C VAL A 62 5.17 -8.54 -15.61
N LYS A 63 4.38 -9.47 -16.14
CA LYS A 63 4.49 -10.93 -15.88
C LYS A 63 5.86 -11.54 -16.18
N ASP A 64 6.62 -10.93 -17.08
CA ASP A 64 7.97 -11.40 -17.46
C ASP A 64 9.07 -10.60 -16.72
N SER A 65 8.75 -10.00 -15.56
CA SER A 65 9.66 -9.24 -14.72
C SER A 65 9.48 -9.59 -13.23
N ASP A 66 10.33 -9.01 -12.37
CA ASP A 66 10.22 -9.19 -10.91
C ASP A 66 9.14 -8.29 -10.27
N VAL A 67 8.53 -7.38 -11.03
CA VAL A 67 7.53 -6.43 -10.54
C VAL A 67 6.20 -7.15 -10.26
N LYS A 68 5.68 -6.98 -9.04
CA LYS A 68 4.42 -7.58 -8.63
C LYS A 68 3.24 -6.64 -8.93
N VAL A 69 2.03 -7.20 -8.96
CA VAL A 69 0.79 -6.42 -9.03
C VAL A 69 0.12 -6.46 -7.66
N ALA A 70 -0.16 -5.28 -7.11
CA ALA A 70 -1.02 -5.06 -5.96
C ALA A 70 -2.35 -4.46 -6.43
N ALA A 71 -3.46 -4.92 -5.85
CA ALA A 71 -4.79 -4.41 -6.15
C ALA A 71 -5.45 -3.82 -4.90
N VAL A 72 -6.13 -2.68 -5.03
CA VAL A 72 -6.96 -2.14 -3.95
C VAL A 72 -8.33 -2.81 -3.93
N VAL A 73 -8.90 -3.00 -2.74
CA VAL A 73 -10.20 -3.67 -2.50
C VAL A 73 -11.03 -2.86 -1.50
N GLY A 74 -12.33 -2.74 -1.78
CA GLY A 74 -13.23 -1.90 -0.97
C GLY A 74 -12.82 -0.42 -0.99
N PHE A 75 -12.20 0.02 -2.04
CA PHE A 75 -11.46 1.28 -2.10
C PHE A 75 -12.27 2.39 -2.79
N PRO A 76 -12.17 3.65 -2.30
CA PRO A 76 -11.38 4.10 -1.16
C PRO A 76 -12.13 4.11 0.19
N LEU A 77 -13.44 3.87 0.21
CA LEU A 77 -14.31 4.15 1.36
C LEU A 77 -14.36 3.03 2.41
N GLY A 78 -14.06 1.80 2.04
CA GLY A 78 -14.17 0.65 2.94
C GLY A 78 -15.60 0.27 3.34
N ALA A 79 -16.61 0.95 2.81
CA ALA A 79 -18.01 0.86 3.23
C ALA A 79 -18.85 -0.19 2.46
N MET A 80 -18.20 -1.02 1.65
CA MET A 80 -18.86 -2.13 0.93
C MET A 80 -19.15 -3.28 1.89
N ALA A 81 -20.16 -4.08 1.55
CA ALA A 81 -20.43 -5.32 2.29
C ALA A 81 -19.21 -6.27 2.23
N THR A 82 -18.96 -6.97 3.32
CA THR A 82 -17.81 -7.89 3.47
C THR A 82 -17.70 -8.88 2.31
N ASP A 83 -18.81 -9.53 1.93
CA ASP A 83 -18.79 -10.55 0.87
C ASP A 83 -18.45 -9.96 -0.52
N VAL A 84 -18.78 -8.68 -0.75
CA VAL A 84 -18.38 -7.96 -1.97
C VAL A 84 -16.87 -7.73 -1.99
N LYS A 85 -16.27 -7.30 -0.86
CA LYS A 85 -14.81 -7.16 -0.75
C LYS A 85 -14.09 -8.51 -0.92
N VAL A 86 -14.65 -9.59 -0.36
CA VAL A 86 -14.11 -10.95 -0.52
C VAL A 86 -14.13 -11.36 -2.00
N PHE A 87 -15.23 -11.10 -2.69
CA PHE A 87 -15.35 -11.38 -4.13
C PHE A 87 -14.34 -10.56 -4.94
N GLU A 88 -14.23 -9.26 -4.66
CA GLU A 88 -13.28 -8.36 -5.32
C GLU A 88 -11.83 -8.82 -5.12
N ALA A 89 -11.46 -9.22 -3.89
CA ALA A 89 -10.14 -9.73 -3.58
C ALA A 89 -9.81 -11.02 -4.35
N LYS A 90 -10.74 -12.00 -4.38
CA LYS A 90 -10.58 -13.23 -5.16
C LYS A 90 -10.38 -12.94 -6.64
N LYS A 91 -11.24 -12.07 -7.20
CA LYS A 91 -11.15 -11.69 -8.61
C LYS A 91 -9.82 -11.03 -8.93
N ALA A 92 -9.32 -10.15 -8.07
CA ALA A 92 -8.00 -9.52 -8.26
C ALA A 92 -6.85 -10.56 -8.28
N ILE A 93 -6.90 -11.58 -7.41
CA ILE A 93 -5.90 -12.66 -7.41
C ILE A 93 -6.01 -13.50 -8.69
N GLU A 94 -7.22 -13.84 -9.13
CA GLU A 94 -7.45 -14.57 -10.39
C GLU A 94 -6.91 -13.80 -11.60
N ASP A 95 -6.98 -12.48 -11.58
CA ASP A 95 -6.47 -11.58 -12.63
C ASP A 95 -4.96 -11.34 -12.56
N GLY A 96 -4.27 -11.92 -11.56
CA GLY A 96 -2.80 -11.91 -11.46
C GLY A 96 -2.22 -10.99 -10.38
N ALA A 97 -3.03 -10.40 -9.49
CA ALA A 97 -2.51 -9.72 -8.32
C ALA A 97 -1.89 -10.73 -7.33
N LEU A 98 -0.78 -10.34 -6.69
CA LEU A 98 -0.12 -11.11 -5.63
C LEU A 98 -0.29 -10.43 -4.26
N GLU A 99 -0.77 -9.21 -4.24
CA GLU A 99 -0.97 -8.42 -3.03
C GLU A 99 -2.31 -7.67 -3.10
N ILE A 100 -3.00 -7.63 -1.99
CA ILE A 100 -4.30 -6.96 -1.84
C ILE A 100 -4.19 -5.88 -0.76
N ASP A 101 -4.54 -4.64 -1.12
CA ASP A 101 -4.62 -3.49 -0.22
C ASP A 101 -6.11 -3.21 0.05
N MET A 102 -6.70 -3.82 1.10
CA MET A 102 -8.10 -3.61 1.45
C MET A 102 -8.29 -2.40 2.37
N VAL A 103 -9.43 -1.73 2.28
CA VAL A 103 -9.83 -0.68 3.24
C VAL A 103 -10.80 -1.27 4.27
N ILE A 104 -10.56 -1.03 5.57
CA ILE A 104 -11.46 -1.45 6.64
C ILE A 104 -12.80 -0.73 6.55
N ASN A 105 -13.85 -1.30 7.17
CA ASN A 105 -15.09 -0.56 7.44
C ASN A 105 -14.85 0.41 8.60
N ILE A 106 -14.55 1.67 8.27
CA ILE A 106 -14.22 2.72 9.23
C ILE A 106 -15.43 3.03 10.13
N GLY A 107 -16.64 3.03 9.57
CA GLY A 107 -17.87 3.24 10.33
C GLY A 107 -18.06 2.19 11.42
N ALA A 108 -17.88 0.91 11.07
CA ALA A 108 -17.97 -0.19 12.04
C ALA A 108 -16.89 -0.08 13.14
N LEU A 109 -15.65 0.32 12.78
CA LEU A 109 -14.61 0.57 13.78
C LEU A 109 -15.03 1.68 14.76
N LYS A 110 -15.62 2.78 14.27
CA LYS A 110 -16.11 3.89 15.10
C LYS A 110 -17.29 3.49 15.98
N ASP A 111 -18.15 2.63 15.49
CA ASP A 111 -19.26 2.03 16.27
C ASP A 111 -18.75 0.97 17.28
N LYS A 112 -17.44 0.69 17.28
CA LYS A 112 -16.80 -0.36 18.10
C LYS A 112 -17.29 -1.77 17.78
N ASP A 113 -17.82 -1.98 16.58
CA ASP A 113 -18.13 -3.32 16.06
C ASP A 113 -16.85 -3.99 15.57
N TYR A 114 -16.00 -4.32 16.54
CA TYR A 114 -14.68 -4.89 16.31
C TYR A 114 -14.75 -6.29 15.71
N ASP A 115 -15.79 -7.03 16.05
CA ASP A 115 -16.03 -8.37 15.51
C ASP A 115 -16.27 -8.32 14.00
N LEU A 116 -17.05 -7.35 13.53
CA LEU A 116 -17.26 -7.16 12.09
C LEU A 116 -15.95 -6.80 11.41
N VAL A 117 -15.19 -5.83 11.94
CA VAL A 117 -13.93 -5.39 11.34
C VAL A 117 -12.91 -6.52 11.26
N GLU A 118 -12.68 -7.25 12.37
CA GLU A 118 -11.73 -8.36 12.41
C GLU A 118 -12.16 -9.50 11.50
N ASN A 119 -13.45 -9.87 11.51
CA ASN A 119 -13.98 -10.95 10.68
C ASN A 119 -13.92 -10.61 9.18
N GLU A 120 -14.12 -9.34 8.79
CA GLU A 120 -13.97 -8.89 7.41
C GLU A 120 -12.52 -9.09 6.93
N ILE A 121 -11.53 -8.63 7.70
CA ILE A 121 -10.11 -8.79 7.38
C ILE A 121 -9.75 -10.28 7.28
N ARG A 122 -10.21 -11.09 8.24
CA ARG A 122 -9.95 -12.54 8.26
C ARG A 122 -10.53 -13.23 7.04
N LYS A 123 -11.78 -12.96 6.68
CA LYS A 123 -12.43 -13.55 5.49
C LYS A 123 -11.67 -13.21 4.20
N ILE A 124 -11.17 -11.97 4.08
CA ILE A 124 -10.39 -11.58 2.90
C ILE A 124 -9.04 -12.30 2.91
N LYS A 125 -8.33 -12.37 4.06
CA LYS A 125 -7.07 -13.11 4.15
C LYS A 125 -7.23 -14.59 3.81
N GLU A 126 -8.27 -15.24 4.32
CA GLU A 126 -8.59 -16.63 3.98
C GLU A 126 -8.88 -16.81 2.48
N ALA A 127 -9.61 -15.85 1.89
CA ALA A 127 -10.00 -15.89 0.48
C ALA A 127 -8.81 -15.78 -0.50
N ILE A 128 -7.77 -15.03 -0.12
CA ILE A 128 -6.57 -14.84 -0.94
C ILE A 128 -5.44 -15.82 -0.61
N GLY A 129 -5.60 -16.63 0.44
CA GLY A 129 -4.64 -17.67 0.83
C GLY A 129 -3.26 -17.11 1.22
N SER A 130 -2.21 -17.60 0.56
CA SER A 130 -0.81 -17.21 0.84
C SER A 130 -0.42 -15.84 0.27
N ASN A 131 -1.29 -15.19 -0.50
CA ASN A 131 -1.01 -13.86 -1.01
C ASN A 131 -0.99 -12.80 0.10
N VAL A 132 -0.32 -11.69 -0.15
CA VAL A 132 -0.13 -10.63 0.85
C VAL A 132 -1.39 -9.80 1.01
N LEU A 133 -1.84 -9.64 2.26
CA LEU A 133 -2.92 -8.73 2.64
C LEU A 133 -2.36 -7.51 3.37
N LYS A 134 -2.65 -6.32 2.84
CA LYS A 134 -2.38 -5.04 3.50
C LYS A 134 -3.71 -4.39 3.88
N VAL A 135 -3.82 -3.98 5.13
CA VAL A 135 -5.05 -3.40 5.70
C VAL A 135 -4.90 -1.90 5.83
N ILE A 136 -5.62 -1.15 4.99
CA ILE A 136 -5.69 0.31 5.04
C ILE A 136 -6.63 0.69 6.17
N ILE A 137 -6.09 1.32 7.22
CA ILE A 137 -6.88 1.76 8.36
C ILE A 137 -7.40 3.20 8.23
N GLU A 138 -6.89 3.99 7.27
CA GLU A 138 -7.23 5.39 6.97
C GLU A 138 -7.03 6.29 8.20
N THR A 139 -5.80 6.45 8.60
CA THR A 139 -5.39 7.09 9.86
C THR A 139 -5.96 8.49 10.05
N CYS A 140 -6.19 9.25 8.97
CA CYS A 140 -6.70 10.62 9.05
C CYS A 140 -8.14 10.74 9.60
N TYR A 141 -8.88 9.64 9.69
CA TYR A 141 -10.23 9.60 10.29
C TYR A 141 -10.25 9.02 11.70
N LEU A 142 -9.11 8.56 12.23
CA LEU A 142 -9.03 7.79 13.47
C LEU A 142 -8.32 8.58 14.59
N THR A 143 -8.77 8.38 15.83
CA THR A 143 -7.98 8.72 17.01
C THR A 143 -6.84 7.73 17.19
N ASP A 144 -5.87 8.04 18.06
CA ASP A 144 -4.74 7.13 18.31
C ASP A 144 -5.19 5.79 18.91
N GLU A 145 -6.21 5.80 19.78
CA GLU A 145 -6.81 4.58 20.33
C GLU A 145 -7.48 3.74 19.23
N GLU A 146 -8.16 4.39 18.27
CA GLU A 146 -8.78 3.69 17.14
C GLU A 146 -7.72 3.13 16.16
N LYS A 147 -6.60 3.85 15.94
CA LYS A 147 -5.46 3.35 15.14
C LYS A 147 -4.85 2.11 15.78
N VAL A 148 -4.61 2.15 17.09
CA VAL A 148 -4.10 1.00 17.84
C VAL A 148 -5.07 -0.17 17.70
N LYS A 149 -6.37 0.05 17.92
CA LYS A 149 -7.39 -0.99 17.81
C LYS A 149 -7.43 -1.60 16.41
N ALA A 150 -7.44 -0.79 15.34
CA ALA A 150 -7.42 -1.27 13.96
C ALA A 150 -6.18 -2.14 13.65
N CYS A 151 -5.01 -1.74 14.17
CA CYS A 151 -3.77 -2.53 14.06
C CYS A 151 -3.87 -3.87 14.78
N GLU A 152 -4.42 -3.89 16.02
CA GLU A 152 -4.62 -5.13 16.77
C GLU A 152 -5.56 -6.11 16.05
N LEU A 153 -6.69 -5.61 15.54
CA LEU A 153 -7.66 -6.41 14.78
C LEU A 153 -7.03 -6.98 13.50
N SER A 154 -6.21 -6.18 12.81
CA SER A 154 -5.48 -6.62 11.61
C SER A 154 -4.51 -7.75 11.91
N VAL A 155 -3.74 -7.64 13.00
CA VAL A 155 -2.82 -8.68 13.47
C VAL A 155 -3.57 -9.95 13.85
N ASN A 156 -4.67 -9.84 14.60
CA ASN A 156 -5.50 -10.98 15.01
C ASN A 156 -6.08 -11.72 13.80
N ALA A 157 -6.47 -10.98 12.76
CA ALA A 157 -6.97 -11.51 11.50
C ALA A 157 -5.88 -12.03 10.55
N LYS A 158 -4.59 -12.01 10.96
CA LYS A 158 -3.44 -12.49 10.19
C LYS A 158 -3.14 -11.69 8.93
N ALA A 159 -3.43 -10.39 8.94
CA ALA A 159 -2.94 -9.50 7.91
C ALA A 159 -1.40 -9.46 7.90
N ASP A 160 -0.80 -9.35 6.71
CA ASP A 160 0.65 -9.27 6.56
C ASP A 160 1.16 -7.82 6.79
N PHE A 161 0.32 -6.82 6.47
CA PHE A 161 0.62 -5.40 6.66
C PHE A 161 -0.57 -4.64 7.24
N VAL A 162 -0.26 -3.59 7.96
CA VAL A 162 -1.15 -2.44 8.17
C VAL A 162 -0.66 -1.27 7.31
N LYS A 163 -1.59 -0.55 6.69
CA LYS A 163 -1.30 0.57 5.78
C LYS A 163 -1.99 1.82 6.28
N THR A 164 -1.31 2.96 6.22
CA THR A 164 -1.81 4.22 6.78
C THR A 164 -3.06 4.73 6.07
N SER A 165 -3.02 4.87 4.73
CA SER A 165 -3.96 5.75 4.04
C SER A 165 -4.30 5.29 2.63
N THR A 166 -5.49 5.68 2.17
CA THR A 166 -5.90 5.52 0.76
C THR A 166 -5.26 6.57 -0.16
N GLY A 167 -5.00 7.77 0.36
CA GLY A 167 -4.64 8.96 -0.41
C GLY A 167 -5.85 9.75 -0.93
N PHE A 168 -7.08 9.29 -0.65
CA PHE A 168 -8.35 9.92 -1.02
C PHE A 168 -9.09 10.53 0.18
N GLY A 169 -8.57 10.33 1.38
CA GLY A 169 -9.07 10.95 2.61
C GLY A 169 -8.58 12.39 2.78
N THR A 170 -8.82 12.94 3.98
CA THR A 170 -8.43 14.31 4.34
C THR A 170 -6.95 14.48 4.64
N GLY A 171 -6.20 13.35 4.80
CA GLY A 171 -4.77 13.32 5.08
C GLY A 171 -4.11 12.04 4.56
N GLY A 172 -2.78 12.04 4.56
CA GLY A 172 -1.95 10.89 4.21
C GLY A 172 -1.19 10.36 5.43
N ALA A 173 -0.10 9.63 5.18
CA ALA A 173 0.80 9.16 6.23
C ALA A 173 1.42 10.32 7.01
N THR A 174 1.56 10.15 8.32
CA THR A 174 2.38 10.99 9.18
C THR A 174 3.47 10.15 9.83
N PHE A 175 4.52 10.79 10.32
CA PHE A 175 5.61 10.08 11.00
C PHE A 175 5.12 9.46 12.31
N GLU A 176 4.27 10.20 13.03
CA GLU A 176 3.65 9.77 14.27
C GLU A 176 2.77 8.54 14.08
N ASP A 177 1.97 8.51 13.00
CA ASP A 177 1.12 7.36 12.67
C ASP A 177 1.95 6.11 12.37
N VAL A 178 3.00 6.23 11.56
CA VAL A 178 3.87 5.09 11.22
C VAL A 178 4.57 4.54 12.46
N GLU A 179 5.08 5.42 13.33
CA GLU A 179 5.72 5.02 14.59
C GLU A 179 4.72 4.32 15.52
N LEU A 180 3.51 4.87 15.69
CA LEU A 180 2.44 4.28 16.49
C LEU A 180 2.02 2.92 15.95
N MET A 181 1.81 2.80 14.65
CA MET A 181 1.43 1.55 13.99
C MET A 181 2.52 0.50 14.14
N LYS A 182 3.80 0.84 13.87
CA LYS A 182 4.91 -0.11 14.04
C LYS A 182 5.09 -0.56 15.48
N LYS A 183 4.96 0.35 16.44
CA LYS A 183 4.97 0.01 17.87
C LYS A 183 3.84 -0.97 18.24
N THR A 184 2.67 -0.79 17.65
CA THR A 184 1.49 -1.62 17.95
C THR A 184 1.61 -3.02 17.35
N VAL A 185 1.99 -3.14 16.07
CA VAL A 185 2.07 -4.44 15.41
C VAL A 185 3.34 -5.23 15.74
N GLY A 186 4.42 -4.54 16.15
CA GLY A 186 5.72 -5.17 16.44
C GLY A 186 6.23 -5.95 15.23
N ASP A 187 6.56 -7.23 15.45
CA ASP A 187 7.04 -8.16 14.42
C ASP A 187 5.92 -9.07 13.87
N LYS A 188 4.66 -8.82 14.27
CA LYS A 188 3.51 -9.62 13.84
C LYS A 188 2.93 -9.21 12.50
N ALA A 189 3.18 -7.98 12.09
CA ALA A 189 2.83 -7.45 10.78
C ALA A 189 3.82 -6.34 10.39
N GLU A 190 3.88 -6.05 9.09
CA GLU A 190 4.67 -4.96 8.54
C GLU A 190 3.85 -3.66 8.43
N VAL A 191 4.52 -2.55 8.16
CA VAL A 191 3.86 -1.24 7.98
C VAL A 191 4.10 -0.70 6.58
N LYS A 192 3.03 -0.29 5.90
CA LYS A 192 3.09 0.47 4.65
C LYS A 192 2.67 1.91 4.88
N ALA A 193 3.56 2.86 4.59
CA ALA A 193 3.24 4.28 4.56
C ALA A 193 2.74 4.68 3.17
N SER A 194 1.62 5.39 3.08
CA SER A 194 1.05 5.87 1.81
C SER A 194 0.28 7.17 1.97
N GLY A 195 0.15 7.91 0.87
CA GLY A 195 -0.42 9.25 0.89
C GLY A 195 0.60 10.31 1.33
N GLY A 196 1.06 11.12 0.37
CA GLY A 196 1.99 12.22 0.65
C GLY A 196 3.48 11.87 0.66
N VAL A 197 3.87 10.64 0.32
CA VAL A 197 5.29 10.24 0.18
C VAL A 197 5.80 10.73 -1.18
N LYS A 198 6.51 11.86 -1.22
CA LYS A 198 6.82 12.57 -2.48
C LYS A 198 8.31 12.71 -2.78
N ASP A 199 9.16 12.58 -1.80
CA ASP A 199 10.60 12.82 -1.91
C ASP A 199 11.43 11.79 -1.13
N LEU A 200 12.73 11.77 -1.40
CA LEU A 200 13.68 10.83 -0.83
C LEU A 200 13.83 10.95 0.70
N GLU A 201 13.83 12.18 1.22
CA GLU A 201 14.06 12.42 2.65
C GLU A 201 12.84 11.93 3.46
N THR A 202 11.62 12.25 2.99
CA THR A 202 10.39 11.74 3.58
C THR A 202 10.34 10.21 3.53
N ALA A 203 10.70 9.62 2.38
CA ALA A 203 10.71 8.16 2.20
C ALA A 203 11.69 7.48 3.18
N LYS A 204 12.91 8.00 3.31
CA LYS A 204 13.89 7.49 4.27
C LYS A 204 13.38 7.57 5.71
N LYS A 205 12.75 8.69 6.08
CA LYS A 205 12.23 8.87 7.42
C LYS A 205 11.15 7.85 7.77
N TYR A 206 10.23 7.52 6.84
CA TYR A 206 9.27 6.45 7.07
C TYR A 206 9.93 5.08 7.24
N ILE A 207 10.98 4.79 6.45
CA ILE A 207 11.74 3.53 6.59
C ILE A 207 12.45 3.46 7.95
N GLU A 208 13.07 4.54 8.41
CA GLU A 208 13.70 4.63 9.74
C GLU A 208 12.68 4.39 10.86
N LEU A 209 11.44 4.84 10.71
CA LEU A 209 10.34 4.63 11.66
C LEU A 209 9.71 3.25 11.59
N GLY A 210 10.19 2.39 10.69
CA GLY A 210 9.79 0.99 10.59
C GLY A 210 8.81 0.66 9.47
N ALA A 211 8.56 1.56 8.52
CA ALA A 211 7.85 1.21 7.30
C ALA A 211 8.75 0.32 6.40
N THR A 212 8.20 -0.78 5.93
CA THR A 212 8.89 -1.69 5.00
C THR A 212 8.32 -1.61 3.59
N ARG A 213 7.30 -0.78 3.37
CA ARG A 213 6.72 -0.50 2.08
C ARG A 213 6.23 0.96 2.00
N LEU A 214 6.31 1.54 0.82
CA LEU A 214 5.91 2.91 0.52
C LEU A 214 4.95 2.92 -0.68
N GLY A 215 3.71 3.40 -0.48
CA GLY A 215 2.75 3.61 -1.57
C GLY A 215 2.86 5.03 -2.10
N THR A 216 3.23 5.19 -3.36
CA THR A 216 3.46 6.52 -3.95
C THR A 216 3.28 6.54 -5.46
N SER A 217 2.83 7.66 -6.00
CA SER A 217 2.91 7.99 -7.43
C SER A 217 4.21 8.70 -7.82
N SER A 218 5.05 9.07 -6.83
CA SER A 218 6.31 9.81 -7.02
C SER A 218 7.54 8.89 -6.93
N GLY A 219 7.41 7.60 -7.28
CA GLY A 219 8.49 6.63 -7.15
C GLY A 219 9.78 7.06 -7.84
N ILE A 220 9.68 7.62 -9.05
CA ILE A 220 10.84 8.11 -9.82
C ILE A 220 11.55 9.25 -9.08
N ALA A 221 10.80 10.24 -8.59
CA ALA A 221 11.37 11.36 -7.83
C ALA A 221 12.13 10.89 -6.58
N ILE A 222 11.58 9.89 -5.88
CA ILE A 222 12.20 9.30 -4.69
C ILE A 222 13.54 8.65 -5.03
N VAL A 223 13.61 7.85 -6.09
CA VAL A 223 14.83 7.09 -6.43
C VAL A 223 15.87 7.91 -7.18
N THR A 224 15.46 8.94 -7.92
CA THR A 224 16.36 9.81 -8.67
C THR A 224 16.82 11.04 -7.89
N GLY A 225 16.05 11.42 -6.84
CA GLY A 225 16.27 12.66 -6.09
C GLY A 225 15.86 13.93 -6.87
N LEU A 226 15.09 13.77 -7.95
CA LEU A 226 14.51 14.88 -8.71
C LEU A 226 13.22 15.36 -8.04
N GLU A 227 12.83 16.61 -8.31
CA GLU A 227 11.52 17.10 -7.84
C GLU A 227 10.38 16.33 -8.53
N SER A 228 9.38 15.92 -7.76
CA SER A 228 8.18 15.31 -8.35
C SER A 228 7.36 16.37 -9.06
N GLU A 229 7.05 16.16 -10.33
CA GLU A 229 5.91 16.86 -10.94
C GLU A 229 4.66 16.53 -10.11
N LYS A 230 3.80 17.54 -9.87
CA LYS A 230 2.61 17.41 -8.99
C LYS A 230 1.69 16.28 -9.48
N ALA A 231 1.94 15.07 -9.05
CA ALA A 231 1.05 13.95 -9.22
C ALA A 231 0.28 13.70 -7.91
N GLY A 232 -1.04 13.87 -7.96
CA GLY A 232 -1.97 13.30 -6.99
C GLY A 232 -2.33 11.88 -7.43
N TYR A 233 -2.89 11.08 -6.51
CA TYR A 233 -3.46 9.76 -6.81
C TYR A 233 -4.56 9.84 -7.84
#